data_c516657eed4e17a55e2c53e6d8e041f5
#
_entry.id   c516657eed4e17a55e2c53e6d8e041f5
#
_cell.length_a   1.000
_cell.length_b   1.000
_cell.length_c   1.000
_cell.angle_alpha   90.00
_cell.angle_beta   90.00
_cell.angle_gamma   90.00
#
_symmetry.space_group_name_H-M   'P 1'
#
loop_
_entity.id
_entity.type
_entity.pdbx_description
1 polymer ?
#
loop_
_entity_poly.entity_id
_entity_poly.type
_entity_poly.pdbx_seq_one_letter_code
_entity_poly.pdbx_strand_id
1 'polypeptide(L)'
;ANLENVFTDDPNIQRKGKNHSPAYWYKSKTANTDILNAGSIEVVSLANNHSGDYGTKGNQDTKDALDKAGVIWGDDDKIVTLEKEGFRIAIYCCTFYYGGYEKIIMDNLMAVDADYRIVYFHGGTERVHVPDGWKAAGARRMIDNGADLVIGGHPHVLQPIEEYKGK
;
A
#
# COMPACT_ATOMS: atom_id res chain seq x y z
N ALA A 1 -1.24 6.66 4.03
CA ALA A 1 -2.26 5.71 4.50
C ALA A 1 -2.46 4.57 3.50
N ASN A 2 -3.21 3.51 3.89
CA ASN A 2 -3.71 2.50 2.95
C ASN A 2 -5.11 2.87 2.47
N LEU A 3 -5.33 2.86 1.16
CA LEU A 3 -6.63 3.15 0.56
C LEU A 3 -7.24 1.85 0.00
N GLU A 4 -8.01 1.15 0.83
CA GLU A 4 -8.74 -0.06 0.44
C GLU A 4 -10.13 0.30 -0.10
N ASN A 5 -10.17 1.09 -1.16
CA ASN A 5 -11.41 1.55 -1.76
C ASN A 5 -11.18 1.94 -3.22
N VAL A 6 -12.23 1.86 -4.02
CA VAL A 6 -12.24 2.37 -5.39
C VAL A 6 -13.04 3.67 -5.44
N PHE A 7 -12.44 4.75 -5.95
CA PHE A 7 -13.13 5.99 -6.23
C PHE A 7 -13.62 6.00 -7.68
N THR A 8 -14.92 6.07 -7.89
CA THR A 8 -15.51 6.18 -9.23
C THR A 8 -16.91 6.78 -9.18
N ASP A 9 -17.24 7.61 -10.14
CA ASP A 9 -18.58 8.16 -10.32
C ASP A 9 -19.39 7.40 -11.38
N ASP A 10 -18.81 6.36 -12.00
CA ASP A 10 -19.52 5.52 -12.97
C ASP A 10 -20.59 4.67 -12.27
N PRO A 11 -21.90 4.95 -12.48
CA PRO A 11 -22.98 4.21 -11.86
C PRO A 11 -23.12 2.79 -12.41
N ASN A 12 -22.54 2.50 -13.58
CA ASN A 12 -22.65 1.23 -14.29
C ASN A 12 -21.41 0.36 -14.18
N ILE A 13 -20.39 0.79 -13.43
CA ILE A 13 -19.15 0.03 -13.29
C ILE A 13 -19.42 -1.35 -12.67
N GLN A 14 -18.90 -2.39 -13.30
CA GLN A 14 -19.15 -3.76 -12.90
C GLN A 14 -18.13 -4.22 -11.87
N ARG A 15 -18.58 -5.00 -10.87
CA ARG A 15 -17.72 -5.68 -9.91
C ARG A 15 -16.89 -6.76 -10.61
N LYS A 16 -15.63 -6.89 -10.22
CA LYS A 16 -14.82 -8.05 -10.60
C LYS A 16 -15.32 -9.28 -9.82
N GLY A 17 -15.38 -10.43 -10.47
CA GLY A 17 -15.71 -11.70 -9.81
C GLY A 17 -14.68 -12.06 -8.73
N LYS A 18 -15.13 -12.59 -7.60
CA LYS A 18 -14.29 -13.12 -6.52
C LYS A 18 -14.70 -14.57 -6.23
N ASN A 19 -13.71 -15.45 -6.09
CA ASN A 19 -13.92 -16.90 -5.96
C ASN A 19 -14.02 -17.37 -4.51
N HIS A 20 -14.37 -16.46 -3.58
CA HIS A 20 -14.52 -16.77 -2.15
C HIS A 20 -15.81 -16.17 -1.59
N SER A 21 -16.30 -16.71 -0.49
CA SER A 21 -17.47 -16.24 0.23
C SER A 21 -17.18 -16.20 1.73
N PRO A 22 -17.54 -15.11 2.45
CA PRO A 22 -18.13 -13.88 1.91
C PRO A 22 -17.15 -13.08 1.05
N ALA A 23 -17.66 -12.37 0.04
CA ALA A 23 -16.90 -11.47 -0.80
C ALA A 23 -17.37 -10.03 -0.63
N TYR A 24 -16.42 -9.10 -0.56
CA TYR A 24 -16.68 -7.68 -0.35
C TYR A 24 -16.09 -6.86 -1.51
N TRP A 25 -16.75 -5.75 -1.86
CA TRP A 25 -16.32 -4.79 -2.87
C TRP A 25 -16.54 -3.39 -2.32
N TYR A 26 -15.49 -2.59 -2.33
CA TYR A 26 -15.53 -1.24 -1.78
C TYR A 26 -15.49 -0.20 -2.89
N LYS A 27 -16.46 0.70 -2.87
CA LYS A 27 -16.57 1.79 -3.83
C LYS A 27 -17.16 3.03 -3.18
N SER A 28 -16.65 4.19 -3.54
CA SER A 28 -17.22 5.48 -3.18
C SER A 28 -17.08 6.48 -4.33
N LYS A 29 -17.75 7.64 -4.20
CA LYS A 29 -17.67 8.71 -5.19
C LYS A 29 -16.29 9.37 -5.17
N THR A 30 -15.86 9.91 -6.30
CA THR A 30 -14.58 10.63 -6.42
C THR A 30 -14.51 11.85 -5.50
N ALA A 31 -15.62 12.53 -5.19
CA ALA A 31 -15.68 13.63 -4.22
C ALA A 31 -15.21 13.23 -2.81
N ASN A 32 -15.23 11.94 -2.46
CA ASN A 32 -14.76 11.49 -1.15
C ASN A 32 -13.23 11.57 -0.98
N THR A 33 -12.48 11.92 -2.03
CA THR A 33 -11.06 12.30 -1.89
C THR A 33 -10.87 13.50 -0.97
N ASP A 34 -11.88 14.34 -0.78
CA ASP A 34 -11.84 15.46 0.15
C ASP A 34 -11.56 15.02 1.61
N ILE A 35 -11.94 13.78 1.96
CA ILE A 35 -11.65 13.20 3.28
C ILE A 35 -10.14 13.04 3.50
N LEU A 36 -9.40 12.68 2.45
CA LEU A 36 -7.94 12.53 2.52
C LEU A 36 -7.29 13.90 2.78
N ASN A 37 -7.69 14.91 2.03
CA ASN A 37 -7.19 16.27 2.20
C ASN A 37 -7.56 16.84 3.57
N ALA A 38 -8.80 16.65 4.04
CA ALA A 38 -9.22 17.07 5.36
C ALA A 38 -8.47 16.34 6.49
N GLY A 39 -8.04 15.11 6.24
CA GLY A 39 -7.23 14.31 7.16
C GLY A 39 -5.73 14.56 7.06
N SER A 40 -5.27 15.50 6.22
CA SER A 40 -3.84 15.75 5.96
C SER A 40 -3.11 14.46 5.53
N ILE A 41 -3.72 13.72 4.59
CA ILE A 41 -3.15 12.51 4.02
C ILE A 41 -2.57 12.84 2.64
N GLU A 42 -1.27 12.95 2.56
CA GLU A 42 -0.55 13.34 1.35
C GLU A 42 -0.23 12.13 0.46
N VAL A 43 -0.08 10.93 1.06
CA VAL A 43 0.33 9.72 0.34
C VAL A 43 -0.59 8.55 0.71
N VAL A 44 -1.04 7.82 -0.31
CA VAL A 44 -1.81 6.58 -0.13
C VAL A 44 -1.19 5.41 -0.86
N SER A 45 -1.33 4.22 -0.27
CA SER A 45 -1.04 2.95 -0.94
C SER A 45 -2.30 2.44 -1.62
N LEU A 46 -2.16 2.08 -2.90
CA LEU A 46 -3.15 1.33 -3.68
C LEU A 46 -2.79 -0.16 -3.81
N ALA A 47 -1.65 -0.58 -3.26
CA ALA A 47 -1.21 -1.97 -3.25
C ALA A 47 -1.99 -2.76 -2.18
N ASN A 48 -3.18 -3.23 -2.52
CA ASN A 48 -4.04 -4.03 -1.64
C ASN A 48 -5.03 -4.89 -2.44
N ASN A 49 -5.74 -5.80 -1.76
CA ASN A 49 -6.68 -6.74 -2.36
C ASN A 49 -7.98 -6.10 -2.87
N HIS A 50 -8.24 -4.82 -2.59
CA HIS A 50 -9.44 -4.09 -3.00
C HIS A 50 -9.22 -3.08 -4.12
N SER A 51 -7.98 -2.79 -4.49
CA SER A 51 -7.66 -1.84 -5.57
C SER A 51 -8.25 -2.27 -6.93
N GLY A 52 -8.42 -3.57 -7.13
CA GLY A 52 -8.99 -4.18 -8.34
C GLY A 52 -10.46 -4.57 -8.25
N ASP A 53 -11.19 -4.17 -7.23
CA ASP A 53 -12.60 -4.58 -6.99
C ASP A 53 -13.54 -4.30 -8.17
N TYR A 54 -13.26 -3.27 -8.93
CA TYR A 54 -14.01 -2.85 -10.12
C TYR A 54 -13.15 -2.87 -11.39
N GLY A 55 -12.15 -3.75 -11.42
CA GLY A 55 -11.27 -3.96 -12.57
C GLY A 55 -10.38 -2.77 -12.88
N THR A 56 -9.79 -2.80 -14.07
CA THR A 56 -8.83 -1.78 -14.52
C THR A 56 -9.45 -0.39 -14.56
N LYS A 57 -10.73 -0.28 -14.97
CA LYS A 57 -11.41 1.01 -15.02
C LYS A 57 -11.55 1.63 -13.62
N GLY A 58 -12.01 0.85 -12.63
CA GLY A 58 -12.14 1.36 -11.26
C GLY A 58 -10.80 1.76 -10.65
N ASN A 59 -9.74 1.00 -10.94
CA ASN A 59 -8.39 1.36 -10.52
C ASN A 59 -7.93 2.67 -11.18
N GLN A 60 -8.16 2.84 -12.49
CA GLN A 60 -7.80 4.07 -13.19
C GLN A 60 -8.62 5.27 -12.69
N ASP A 61 -9.94 5.12 -12.52
CA ASP A 61 -10.79 6.20 -11.96
C ASP A 61 -10.28 6.65 -10.57
N THR A 62 -9.79 5.70 -9.77
CA THR A 62 -9.20 6.00 -8.45
C THR A 62 -7.92 6.82 -8.59
N LYS A 63 -7.01 6.42 -9.48
CA LYS A 63 -5.76 7.14 -9.74
C LYS A 63 -6.04 8.56 -10.22
N ASP A 64 -6.95 8.71 -11.18
CA ASP A 64 -7.34 10.01 -11.73
C ASP A 64 -7.98 10.92 -10.65
N ALA A 65 -8.79 10.35 -9.75
CA ALA A 65 -9.39 11.10 -8.65
C ALA A 65 -8.35 11.56 -7.62
N LEU A 66 -7.36 10.73 -7.30
CA LEU A 66 -6.25 11.07 -6.41
C LEU A 66 -5.35 12.15 -7.02
N ASP A 67 -4.99 12.00 -8.30
CA ASP A 67 -4.18 12.99 -9.02
C ASP A 67 -4.89 14.36 -9.06
N LYS A 68 -6.20 14.37 -9.30
CA LYS A 68 -7.01 15.60 -9.27
C LYS A 68 -7.09 16.22 -7.87
N ALA A 69 -7.09 15.40 -6.82
CA ALA A 69 -7.12 15.86 -5.44
C ALA A 69 -5.73 16.28 -4.92
N GLY A 70 -4.66 16.07 -5.68
CA GLY A 70 -3.29 16.33 -5.28
C GLY A 70 -2.75 15.33 -4.25
N VAL A 71 -3.37 14.15 -4.13
CA VAL A 71 -2.92 13.08 -3.24
C VAL A 71 -2.00 12.13 -4.01
N ILE A 72 -0.80 11.95 -3.51
CA ILE A 72 0.21 11.06 -4.12
C ILE A 72 -0.19 9.61 -3.84
N TRP A 73 -0.04 8.74 -4.84
CA TRP A 73 -0.30 7.32 -4.67
C TRP A 73 0.86 6.46 -5.14
N GLY A 74 1.06 5.32 -4.47
CA GLY A 74 1.97 4.25 -4.87
C GLY A 74 1.23 2.92 -4.95
N ASP A 75 1.73 2.02 -5.80
CA ASP A 75 1.25 0.65 -5.94
C ASP A 75 2.42 -0.29 -6.25
N ASP A 76 2.14 -1.55 -6.61
CA ASP A 76 3.17 -2.54 -6.91
C ASP A 76 4.10 -2.13 -8.07
N ASP A 77 3.67 -1.20 -8.93
CA ASP A 77 4.42 -0.75 -10.10
C ASP A 77 5.05 0.65 -9.94
N LYS A 78 4.58 1.43 -8.95
CA LYS A 78 4.97 2.83 -8.76
C LYS A 78 5.50 3.10 -7.36
N ILE A 79 6.82 3.33 -7.26
CA ILE A 79 7.44 3.81 -6.02
C ILE A 79 7.19 5.33 -5.90
N VAL A 80 6.76 5.75 -4.71
CA VAL A 80 6.60 7.17 -4.38
C VAL A 80 7.94 7.74 -3.96
N THR A 81 8.29 8.91 -4.47
CA THR A 81 9.43 9.70 -4.01
C THR A 81 8.95 11.05 -3.50
N LEU A 82 9.43 11.44 -2.33
CA LEU A 82 9.18 12.73 -1.71
C LEU A 82 10.53 13.42 -1.47
N GLU A 83 10.56 14.73 -1.64
CA GLU A 83 11.75 15.53 -1.33
C GLU A 83 11.35 16.77 -0.55
N LYS A 84 12.09 17.05 0.50
CA LYS A 84 11.98 18.29 1.26
C LYS A 84 13.36 18.73 1.74
N GLU A 85 13.75 19.95 1.39
CA GLU A 85 15.03 20.54 1.82
C GLU A 85 16.26 19.68 1.47
N GLY A 86 16.21 18.99 0.32
CA GLY A 86 17.27 18.10 -0.14
C GLY A 86 17.24 16.71 0.48
N PHE A 87 16.36 16.42 1.43
CA PHE A 87 16.16 15.08 2.00
C PHE A 87 15.11 14.31 1.21
N ARG A 88 15.47 13.12 0.72
CA ARG A 88 14.64 12.31 -0.16
C ARG A 88 14.16 11.04 0.54
N ILE A 89 12.85 10.77 0.43
CA ILE A 89 12.22 9.56 0.94
C ILE A 89 11.67 8.77 -0.25
N ALA A 90 11.99 7.48 -0.33
CA ALA A 90 11.33 6.55 -1.24
C ALA A 90 10.40 5.64 -0.46
N ILE A 91 9.15 5.48 -0.94
CA ILE A 91 8.14 4.61 -0.34
C ILE A 91 7.70 3.60 -1.38
N TYR A 92 7.97 2.33 -1.15
CA TYR A 92 7.44 1.26 -1.97
C TYR A 92 6.19 0.67 -1.32
N CYS A 93 5.05 0.85 -2.00
CA CYS A 93 3.78 0.25 -1.62
C CYS A 93 3.62 -1.05 -2.41
N CYS A 94 3.52 -2.19 -1.74
CA CYS A 94 3.45 -3.48 -2.43
C CYS A 94 2.47 -4.45 -1.78
N THR A 95 1.95 -5.40 -2.56
CA THR A 95 1.25 -6.56 -2.03
C THR A 95 2.27 -7.61 -1.59
N PHE A 96 2.06 -8.24 -0.44
CA PHE A 96 2.99 -9.21 0.12
C PHE A 96 2.20 -10.25 0.93
N TYR A 97 1.71 -11.29 0.24
CA TYR A 97 0.85 -12.31 0.84
C TYR A 97 1.58 -13.59 1.23
N TYR A 98 2.82 -13.77 0.82
CA TYR A 98 3.71 -14.87 1.19
C TYR A 98 5.17 -14.48 0.97
N GLY A 99 6.10 -15.12 1.68
CA GLY A 99 7.53 -14.81 1.59
C GLY A 99 8.15 -15.16 0.23
N GLY A 100 9.36 -14.61 -0.01
CA GLY A 100 10.16 -14.90 -1.20
C GLY A 100 10.25 -13.76 -2.22
N TYR A 101 9.48 -12.68 -2.03
CA TYR A 101 9.52 -11.50 -2.91
C TYR A 101 10.38 -10.36 -2.36
N GLU A 102 10.92 -10.49 -1.15
CA GLU A 102 11.65 -9.42 -0.46
C GLU A 102 12.80 -8.89 -1.30
N LYS A 103 13.49 -9.79 -2.00
CA LYS A 103 14.61 -9.39 -2.86
C LYS A 103 14.14 -8.49 -3.99
N ILE A 104 13.05 -8.84 -4.67
CA ILE A 104 12.52 -8.03 -5.79
C ILE A 104 12.05 -6.66 -5.26
N ILE A 105 11.34 -6.64 -4.13
CA ILE A 105 10.89 -5.41 -3.47
C ILE A 105 12.10 -4.51 -3.18
N MET A 106 13.15 -5.08 -2.59
CA MET A 106 14.32 -4.31 -2.19
C MET A 106 15.19 -3.91 -3.38
N ASP A 107 15.37 -4.77 -4.40
CA ASP A 107 16.10 -4.40 -5.61
C ASP A 107 15.46 -3.18 -6.30
N ASN A 108 14.13 -3.14 -6.39
CA ASN A 108 13.40 -2.01 -6.94
C ASN A 108 13.55 -0.74 -6.08
N LEU A 109 13.41 -0.87 -4.76
CA LEU A 109 13.52 0.26 -3.85
C LEU A 109 14.95 0.82 -3.77
N MET A 110 15.95 -0.05 -3.79
CA MET A 110 17.37 0.36 -3.74
C MET A 110 17.85 1.01 -5.05
N ALA A 111 17.15 0.76 -6.17
CA ALA A 111 17.43 1.44 -7.43
C ALA A 111 17.03 2.93 -7.41
N VAL A 112 16.19 3.34 -6.45
CA VAL A 112 15.76 4.73 -6.29
C VAL A 112 16.77 5.49 -5.43
N ASP A 113 17.19 6.66 -5.91
CA ASP A 113 18.07 7.55 -5.15
C ASP A 113 17.27 8.22 -4.01
N ALA A 114 17.52 7.79 -2.77
CA ALA A 114 16.82 8.27 -1.57
C ALA A 114 17.70 8.15 -0.32
N ASP A 115 17.48 9.06 0.62
CA ASP A 115 18.16 9.09 1.92
C ASP A 115 17.44 8.19 2.95
N TYR A 116 16.14 7.99 2.79
CA TYR A 116 15.31 7.15 3.66
C TYR A 116 14.35 6.28 2.84
N ARG A 117 14.28 5.00 3.16
CA ARG A 117 13.52 3.99 2.41
C ARG A 117 12.47 3.32 3.26
N ILE A 118 11.22 3.46 2.84
CA ILE A 118 10.07 2.87 3.52
C ILE A 118 9.48 1.77 2.63
N VAL A 119 9.24 0.60 3.19
CA VAL A 119 8.37 -0.40 2.59
C VAL A 119 7.03 -0.39 3.33
N TYR A 120 5.96 -0.10 2.62
CA TYR A 120 4.62 -0.40 3.07
C TYR A 120 4.13 -1.65 2.32
N PHE A 121 3.77 -2.70 3.03
CA PHE A 121 3.22 -3.88 2.40
C PHE A 121 1.83 -4.24 2.94
N HIS A 122 1.00 -4.82 2.07
CA HIS A 122 -0.35 -5.26 2.38
C HIS A 122 -0.43 -6.79 2.28
N GLY A 123 -0.67 -7.48 3.39
CA GLY A 123 -0.75 -8.94 3.40
C GLY A 123 -0.72 -9.55 4.81
N GLY A 124 -0.87 -10.86 4.84
CA GLY A 124 -0.94 -11.66 6.07
C GLY A 124 -2.36 -12.16 6.36
N THR A 125 -2.53 -12.81 7.51
CA THR A 125 -3.81 -13.34 7.94
C THR A 125 -4.63 -12.25 8.65
N GLU A 126 -5.88 -12.08 8.22
CA GLU A 126 -6.81 -11.11 8.84
C GLU A 126 -7.18 -11.50 10.28
N ARG A 127 -7.42 -10.49 11.12
CA ARG A 127 -7.94 -10.59 12.49
C ARG A 127 -7.05 -11.42 13.44
N VAL A 128 -5.78 -11.55 13.11
CA VAL A 128 -4.78 -12.26 13.92
C VAL A 128 -3.76 -11.27 14.45
N HIS A 129 -3.63 -11.19 15.79
CA HIS A 129 -2.71 -10.26 16.45
C HIS A 129 -1.24 -10.71 16.38
N VAL A 130 -0.99 -12.01 16.24
CA VAL A 130 0.37 -12.55 16.04
C VAL A 130 0.61 -12.66 14.54
N PRO A 131 1.60 -11.94 13.98
CA PRO A 131 1.84 -11.98 12.55
C PRO A 131 2.29 -13.36 12.11
N ASP A 132 1.94 -13.71 10.87
CA ASP A 132 2.47 -14.90 10.21
C ASP A 132 4.01 -14.90 10.26
N GLY A 133 4.62 -16.06 10.50
CA GLY A 133 6.08 -16.15 10.64
C GLY A 133 6.84 -15.67 9.40
N TRP A 134 6.31 -15.90 8.20
CA TRP A 134 6.88 -15.41 6.95
C TRP A 134 6.81 -13.87 6.85
N LYS A 135 5.76 -13.24 7.41
CA LYS A 135 5.56 -11.79 7.42
C LYS A 135 6.63 -11.11 8.27
N ALA A 136 6.82 -11.55 9.52
CA ALA A 136 7.85 -11.02 10.41
C ALA A 136 9.26 -11.25 9.84
N ALA A 137 9.54 -12.47 9.36
CA ALA A 137 10.82 -12.78 8.74
C ALA A 137 11.07 -11.97 7.45
N GLY A 138 10.04 -11.72 6.65
CA GLY A 138 10.10 -10.89 5.45
C GLY A 138 10.44 -9.43 5.79
N ALA A 139 9.78 -8.86 6.79
CA ALA A 139 10.06 -7.50 7.27
C ALA A 139 11.52 -7.35 7.71
N ARG A 140 12.04 -8.30 8.49
CA ARG A 140 13.46 -8.29 8.90
C ARG A 140 14.41 -8.39 7.70
N ARG A 141 14.10 -9.23 6.69
CA ARG A 141 14.90 -9.32 5.47
C ARG A 141 14.87 -8.02 4.66
N MET A 142 13.76 -7.29 4.65
CA MET A 142 13.68 -5.97 4.01
C MET A 142 14.61 -4.97 4.72
N ILE A 143 14.64 -4.96 6.05
CA ILE A 143 15.59 -4.15 6.83
C ILE A 143 17.03 -4.58 6.53
N ASP A 144 17.34 -5.87 6.51
CA ASP A 144 18.67 -6.39 6.19
C ASP A 144 19.17 -5.98 4.80
N ASN A 145 18.25 -5.70 3.88
CA ASN A 145 18.56 -5.29 2.51
C ASN A 145 18.41 -3.78 2.28
N GLY A 146 18.28 -2.97 3.32
CA GLY A 146 18.41 -1.51 3.22
C GLY A 146 17.15 -0.71 3.43
N ALA A 147 16.02 -1.31 3.80
CA ALA A 147 14.87 -0.53 4.27
C ALA A 147 15.17 0.11 5.63
N ASP A 148 14.69 1.31 5.84
CA ASP A 148 14.82 2.05 7.10
C ASP A 148 13.58 1.89 7.97
N LEU A 149 12.43 1.64 7.35
CA LEU A 149 11.16 1.38 8.01
C LEU A 149 10.34 0.40 7.19
N VAL A 150 9.72 -0.58 7.86
CA VAL A 150 8.78 -1.51 7.25
C VAL A 150 7.44 -1.44 7.96
N ILE A 151 6.36 -1.19 7.22
CA ILE A 151 5.00 -1.07 7.75
C ILE A 151 4.13 -2.15 7.09
N GLY A 152 3.51 -3.00 7.90
CA GLY A 152 2.57 -4.02 7.41
C GLY A 152 1.11 -3.61 7.60
N GLY A 153 0.30 -3.80 6.56
CA GLY A 153 -1.16 -3.65 6.56
C GLY A 153 -1.90 -4.97 6.34
N HIS A 154 -3.22 -4.93 6.15
CA HIS A 154 -4.16 -6.03 5.87
C HIS A 154 -4.80 -6.73 7.08
N PRO A 155 -4.13 -7.03 8.20
CA PRO A 155 -4.75 -7.84 9.26
C PRO A 155 -6.00 -7.21 9.93
N HIS A 156 -6.25 -5.91 9.74
CA HIS A 156 -7.35 -5.15 10.36
C HIS A 156 -7.35 -5.21 11.90
N VAL A 157 -6.22 -5.55 12.48
CA VAL A 157 -5.93 -5.52 13.93
C VAL A 157 -4.51 -5.05 14.14
N LEU A 158 -4.22 -4.51 15.32
CA LEU A 158 -2.85 -4.15 15.67
C LEU A 158 -1.99 -5.41 15.84
N GLN A 159 -0.84 -5.40 15.21
CA GLN A 159 0.21 -6.39 15.36
C GLN A 159 1.43 -5.77 16.04
N PRO A 160 2.36 -6.57 16.60
CA PRO A 160 3.52 -6.06 17.32
C PRO A 160 4.36 -5.08 16.50
N ILE A 161 4.92 -4.10 17.18
CA ILE A 161 6.00 -3.25 16.69
C ILE A 161 7.31 -3.87 17.19
N GLU A 162 8.28 -3.97 16.32
CA GLU A 162 9.60 -4.50 16.62
C GLU A 162 10.68 -3.49 16.23
N GLU A 163 11.63 -3.26 17.13
CA GLU A 163 12.89 -2.62 16.75
C GLU A 163 13.89 -3.73 16.35
N TYR A 164 14.35 -3.69 15.11
CA TYR A 164 15.28 -4.66 14.55
C TYR A 164 16.49 -3.95 13.95
N LYS A 165 17.68 -4.19 14.54
CA LYS A 165 18.97 -3.56 14.15
C LYS A 165 18.93 -2.03 14.18
N GLY A 166 18.18 -1.46 15.14
CA GLY A 166 18.05 -0.01 15.29
C GLY A 166 17.10 0.65 14.30
N LYS A 167 16.24 -0.13 13.67
CA LYS A 167 15.24 0.32 12.70
C LYS A 167 13.88 -0.25 13.05
#